data_bdfeaece5a60b0cbf9574b39da6b0c68
#
_entry.id   bdfeaece5a60b0cbf9574b39da6b0c68
#
_cell.length_a   1.000
_cell.length_b   1.000
_cell.length_c   1.000
_cell.angle_alpha   90.00
_cell.angle_beta   90.00
_cell.angle_gamma   90.00
#
_symmetry.space_group_name_H-M   'P 1'
#
loop_
_entity.id
_entity.type
_entity.pdbx_description
1 polymer ?
#
loop_
_entity_poly.entity_id
_entity_poly.type
_entity_poly.pdbx_seq_one_letter_code
_entity_poly.pdbx_strand_id
1 'polypeptide(L)'
;PVEAERIFVGKQAGKHCIAQGEINEVLIGCAWRGMDVVRLKGGDPFVFGRGGEEAEALAGTGIPFEIVPGVSSAVAVPAYAGIPLTHRDYASSFAVVTGHEAIKAKSSVDWAKLATAVDTLVILMGLHNLSAIVAKLMAHGRSPNTPVAVIRQGTTAQQATVTGTL
;
A
#
# COMPACT_ATOMS: atom_id res chain seq x y z
N PRO A 1 -9.87 18.58 15.13
CA PRO A 1 -10.49 19.84 15.52
C PRO A 1 -10.53 20.81 14.34
N VAL A 2 -11.54 21.68 14.28
CA VAL A 2 -11.70 22.66 13.19
C VAL A 2 -10.54 23.68 13.18
N GLU A 3 -9.92 23.90 14.33
CA GLU A 3 -8.83 24.87 14.55
C GLU A 3 -7.42 24.23 14.46
N ALA A 4 -7.30 22.95 14.12
CA ALA A 4 -5.99 22.32 14.03
C ALA A 4 -5.17 22.92 12.87
N GLU A 5 -3.91 23.23 13.10
CA GLU A 5 -2.96 23.51 12.05
C GLU A 5 -2.82 22.28 11.13
N ARG A 6 -2.85 22.50 9.83
CA ARG A 6 -2.75 21.41 8.83
C ARG A 6 -1.48 21.56 8.01
N ILE A 7 -0.56 20.63 8.21
CA ILE A 7 0.72 20.57 7.48
C ILE A 7 0.58 19.49 6.41
N PHE A 8 0.55 19.87 5.15
CA PHE A 8 0.47 18.91 4.05
C PHE A 8 1.85 18.31 3.74
N VAL A 9 1.99 17.01 3.96
CA VAL A 9 3.23 16.24 3.71
C VAL A 9 3.05 15.14 2.65
N GLY A 10 1.89 15.11 1.99
CA GLY A 10 1.56 14.12 0.98
C GLY A 10 2.27 14.35 -0.36
N LYS A 11 2.42 13.28 -1.13
CA LYS A 11 2.93 13.35 -2.50
C LYS A 11 1.82 13.80 -3.44
N GLN A 12 2.01 14.93 -4.13
CA GLN A 12 1.17 15.35 -5.25
C GLN A 12 1.93 15.17 -6.56
N ALA A 13 1.25 14.64 -7.57
CA ALA A 13 1.82 14.58 -8.93
C ALA A 13 2.24 15.99 -9.38
N GLY A 14 3.52 16.16 -9.77
CA GLY A 14 4.05 17.42 -10.27
C GLY A 14 4.51 18.44 -9.21
N LYS A 15 4.47 18.12 -7.91
CA LYS A 15 5.05 18.95 -6.85
C LYS A 15 6.19 18.25 -6.14
N HIS A 16 7.12 19.04 -5.56
CA HIS A 16 8.23 18.52 -4.76
C HIS A 16 7.69 17.55 -3.70
N CYS A 17 8.14 16.30 -3.77
CA CYS A 17 7.82 15.32 -2.73
C CYS A 17 8.71 15.60 -1.53
N ILE A 18 8.10 15.88 -0.39
CA ILE A 18 8.81 15.95 0.90
C ILE A 18 9.45 14.59 1.16
N ALA A 19 10.75 14.58 1.46
CA ALA A 19 11.46 13.35 1.80
C ALA A 19 10.94 12.77 3.13
N GLN A 20 11.06 11.45 3.31
CA GLN A 20 10.58 10.84 4.56
C GLN A 20 11.29 11.39 5.79
N GLY A 21 12.58 11.68 5.69
CA GLY A 21 13.32 12.30 6.78
C GLY A 21 12.73 13.65 7.20
N GLU A 22 12.38 14.50 6.25
CA GLU A 22 11.75 15.80 6.52
C GLU A 22 10.36 15.64 7.17
N ILE A 23 9.60 14.62 6.79
CA ILE A 23 8.32 14.30 7.46
C ILE A 23 8.57 13.92 8.91
N ASN A 24 9.57 13.07 9.17
CA ASN A 24 9.95 12.67 10.52
C ASN A 24 10.39 13.87 11.36
N GLU A 25 11.17 14.78 10.79
CA GLU A 25 11.60 16.03 11.45
C GLU A 25 10.42 16.94 11.81
N VAL A 26 9.43 17.06 10.92
CA VAL A 26 8.20 17.81 11.19
C VAL A 26 7.42 17.20 12.36
N LEU A 27 7.25 15.88 12.39
CA LEU A 27 6.56 15.18 13.47
C LEU A 27 7.26 15.41 14.82
N ILE A 28 8.57 15.19 14.86
CA ILE A 28 9.42 15.37 16.05
C ILE A 28 9.40 16.84 16.51
N GLY A 29 9.58 17.78 15.59
CA GLY A 29 9.61 19.19 15.90
C GLY A 29 8.28 19.73 16.43
N CYS A 30 7.14 19.24 15.96
CA CYS A 30 5.83 19.57 16.51
C CYS A 30 5.65 19.00 17.91
N ALA A 31 6.00 17.73 18.13
CA ALA A 31 5.87 17.07 19.42
C ALA A 31 6.76 17.74 20.50
N TRP A 32 8.00 18.13 20.17
CA TRP A 32 8.88 18.84 21.11
C TRP A 32 8.40 20.25 21.49
N ARG A 33 7.54 20.85 20.66
CA ARG A 33 6.84 22.11 21.02
C ARG A 33 5.62 21.87 21.92
N GLY A 34 5.38 20.62 22.35
CA GLY A 34 4.26 20.26 23.22
C GLY A 34 2.92 20.15 22.49
N MET A 35 2.93 19.99 21.19
CA MET A 35 1.71 19.86 20.38
C MET A 35 1.23 18.41 20.35
N ASP A 36 -0.08 18.20 20.41
CA ASP A 36 -0.71 16.93 20.05
C ASP A 36 -0.68 16.78 18.53
N VAL A 37 0.06 15.79 18.02
CA VAL A 37 0.30 15.61 16.60
C VAL A 37 -0.48 14.40 16.07
N VAL A 38 -1.32 14.61 15.06
CA VAL A 38 -2.01 13.53 14.35
C VAL A 38 -1.43 13.37 12.95
N ARG A 39 -0.77 12.25 12.69
CA ARG A 39 -0.29 11.87 11.35
C ARG A 39 -1.40 11.11 10.62
N LEU A 40 -2.19 11.82 9.82
CA LEU A 40 -3.28 11.23 9.04
C LEU A 40 -2.74 10.49 7.81
N LYS A 41 -3.22 9.26 7.60
CA LYS A 41 -2.82 8.38 6.49
C LYS A 41 -4.05 7.83 5.76
N GLY A 42 -3.88 7.38 4.52
CA GLY A 42 -4.97 6.91 3.66
C GLY A 42 -5.38 5.44 3.88
N GLY A 43 -4.85 4.78 4.92
CA GLY A 43 -5.11 3.39 5.27
C GLY A 43 -4.34 3.03 6.53
N ASP A 44 -4.14 1.73 6.79
CA ASP A 44 -3.33 1.31 7.93
C ASP A 44 -1.91 1.87 7.84
N PRO A 45 -1.39 2.50 8.91
CA PRO A 45 -0.07 3.15 8.89
C PRO A 45 1.08 2.19 8.56
N PHE A 46 0.95 0.92 8.93
CA PHE A 46 1.98 -0.10 8.76
C PHE A 46 1.86 -0.93 7.46
N VAL A 47 0.80 -0.71 6.68
CA VAL A 47 0.60 -1.40 5.39
C VAL A 47 0.97 -0.47 4.24
N PHE A 48 2.21 -0.54 3.75
CA PHE A 48 2.79 0.31 2.69
C PHE A 48 2.67 1.82 2.96
N GLY A 49 2.46 2.20 4.23
CA GLY A 49 2.26 3.58 4.67
C GLY A 49 3.51 4.23 5.26
N ARG A 50 4.64 3.52 5.34
CA ARG A 50 5.91 3.97 5.96
C ARG A 50 5.76 4.37 7.45
N GLY A 51 4.68 3.94 8.12
CA GLY A 51 4.45 4.24 9.53
C GLY A 51 5.52 3.65 10.45
N GLY A 52 6.15 2.52 10.07
CA GLY A 52 7.29 1.95 10.79
C GLY A 52 8.46 2.92 10.87
N GLU A 53 8.83 3.56 9.76
CA GLU A 53 9.92 4.54 9.72
C GLU A 53 9.60 5.80 10.56
N GLU A 54 8.34 6.24 10.56
CA GLU A 54 7.85 7.34 11.39
C GLU A 54 7.90 6.96 12.89
N ALA A 55 7.45 5.74 13.23
CA ALA A 55 7.48 5.22 14.60
C ALA A 55 8.92 5.04 15.14
N GLU A 56 9.83 4.50 14.33
CA GLU A 56 11.26 4.37 14.68
C GLU A 56 11.90 5.72 14.98
N ALA A 57 11.59 6.74 14.17
CA ALA A 57 12.11 8.10 14.40
C ALA A 57 11.60 8.71 15.71
N LEU A 58 10.31 8.54 16.03
CA LEU A 58 9.71 9.02 17.29
C LEU A 58 10.29 8.26 18.50
N ALA A 59 10.36 6.93 18.42
CA ALA A 59 10.94 6.10 19.49
C ALA A 59 12.40 6.47 19.77
N GLY A 60 13.20 6.73 18.72
CA GLY A 60 14.59 7.15 18.84
C GLY A 60 14.79 8.48 19.56
N THR A 61 13.75 9.33 19.63
CA THR A 61 13.75 10.61 20.34
C THR A 61 13.02 10.58 21.68
N GLY A 62 12.48 9.42 22.07
CA GLY A 62 11.74 9.24 23.33
C GLY A 62 10.33 9.87 23.33
N ILE A 63 9.80 10.26 22.16
CA ILE A 63 8.45 10.80 22.03
C ILE A 63 7.45 9.67 22.11
N PRO A 64 6.49 9.72 23.05
CA PRO A 64 5.41 8.72 23.12
C PRO A 64 4.49 8.85 21.92
N PHE A 65 4.04 7.71 21.38
CA PHE A 65 3.08 7.68 20.29
C PHE A 65 2.20 6.44 20.39
N GLU A 66 1.07 6.48 19.71
CA GLU A 66 0.21 5.33 19.49
C GLU A 66 -0.08 5.16 17.99
N ILE A 67 -0.37 3.93 17.58
CA ILE A 67 -0.76 3.59 16.23
C ILE A 67 -2.24 3.23 16.22
N VAL A 68 -3.02 3.98 15.47
CA VAL A 68 -4.43 3.67 15.25
C VAL A 68 -4.54 2.85 13.96
N PRO A 69 -4.95 1.57 14.02
CA PRO A 69 -5.14 0.74 12.83
C PRO A 69 -6.16 1.32 11.86
N GLY A 70 -5.99 1.02 10.59
CA GLY A 70 -6.90 1.47 9.54
C GLY A 70 -7.17 0.41 8.49
N VAL A 71 -8.19 0.63 7.66
CA VAL A 71 -8.51 -0.27 6.55
C VAL A 71 -7.72 0.17 5.31
N SER A 72 -6.78 -0.67 4.87
CA SER A 72 -5.97 -0.40 3.68
C SER A 72 -6.69 -0.76 2.38
N SER A 73 -6.32 -0.08 1.30
CA SER A 73 -6.86 -0.31 -0.05
C SER A 73 -6.71 -1.75 -0.53
N ALA A 74 -5.72 -2.48 -0.02
CA ALA A 74 -5.54 -3.90 -0.31
C ALA A 74 -6.77 -4.75 0.03
N VAL A 75 -7.53 -4.36 1.02
CA VAL A 75 -8.74 -5.05 1.49
C VAL A 75 -10.00 -4.29 1.05
N ALA A 76 -10.02 -2.98 1.23
CA ALA A 76 -11.21 -2.17 0.95
C ALA A 76 -11.57 -2.16 -0.54
N VAL A 77 -10.60 -2.02 -1.44
CA VAL A 77 -10.85 -1.85 -2.88
C VAL A 77 -11.42 -3.12 -3.52
N PRO A 78 -10.87 -4.34 -3.29
CA PRO A 78 -11.51 -5.56 -3.75
C PRO A 78 -12.93 -5.74 -3.21
N ALA A 79 -13.17 -5.45 -1.94
CA ALA A 79 -14.49 -5.54 -1.34
C ALA A 79 -15.52 -4.61 -2.03
N TYR A 80 -15.14 -3.37 -2.32
CA TYR A 80 -15.99 -2.43 -3.09
C TYR A 80 -16.22 -2.86 -4.54
N ALA A 81 -15.33 -3.68 -5.10
CA ALA A 81 -15.49 -4.28 -6.42
C ALA A 81 -16.26 -5.62 -6.40
N GLY A 82 -16.72 -6.08 -5.24
CA GLY A 82 -17.40 -7.36 -5.08
C GLY A 82 -16.47 -8.58 -5.21
N ILE A 83 -15.16 -8.40 -5.02
CA ILE A 83 -14.15 -9.45 -5.17
C ILE A 83 -13.65 -9.86 -3.78
N PRO A 84 -13.99 -11.05 -3.29
CA PRO A 84 -13.46 -11.56 -2.03
C PRO A 84 -11.99 -11.94 -2.17
N LEU A 85 -11.16 -11.60 -1.19
CA LEU A 85 -9.76 -12.01 -1.14
C LEU A 85 -9.61 -13.46 -0.71
N THR A 86 -10.52 -13.94 0.11
CA THR A 86 -10.62 -15.35 0.55
C THR A 86 -12.03 -15.86 0.30
N HIS A 87 -12.14 -17.13 0.01
CA HIS A 87 -13.43 -17.81 -0.18
C HIS A 87 -13.29 -19.27 0.23
N ARG A 88 -14.29 -19.81 0.92
CA ARG A 88 -14.22 -21.18 1.49
C ARG A 88 -13.81 -22.24 0.46
N ASP A 89 -14.34 -22.14 -0.76
CA ASP A 89 -14.14 -23.12 -1.80
C ASP A 89 -13.04 -22.79 -2.81
N TYR A 90 -12.53 -21.53 -2.83
CA TYR A 90 -11.64 -21.06 -3.90
C TYR A 90 -10.33 -20.45 -3.44
N ALA A 91 -10.27 -19.86 -2.24
CA ALA A 91 -9.09 -19.14 -1.80
C ALA A 91 -8.97 -19.16 -0.27
N SER A 92 -8.02 -19.91 0.24
CA SER A 92 -7.71 -20.00 1.67
C SER A 92 -6.57 -19.06 2.09
N SER A 93 -5.88 -18.48 1.12
CA SER A 93 -4.71 -17.64 1.35
C SER A 93 -4.67 -16.44 0.42
N PHE A 94 -4.14 -15.33 0.91
CA PHE A 94 -3.82 -14.19 0.07
C PHE A 94 -2.53 -13.50 0.52
N ALA A 95 -1.84 -12.86 -0.41
CA ALA A 95 -0.70 -12.01 -0.14
C ALA A 95 -0.89 -10.61 -0.72
N VAL A 96 -0.31 -9.61 -0.07
CA VAL A 96 -0.30 -8.23 -0.53
C VAL A 96 1.14 -7.81 -0.79
N VAL A 97 1.43 -7.33 -2.01
CA VAL A 97 2.77 -6.95 -2.42
C VAL A 97 2.76 -5.60 -3.15
N THR A 98 3.95 -4.98 -3.20
CA THR A 98 4.15 -3.78 -4.03
C THR A 98 4.60 -4.14 -5.43
N GLY A 99 3.91 -3.62 -6.45
CA GLY A 99 4.34 -3.76 -7.85
C GLY A 99 5.40 -2.74 -8.26
N HIS A 100 5.71 -1.75 -7.41
CA HIS A 100 6.73 -0.75 -7.70
C HIS A 100 8.14 -1.35 -7.88
N GLU A 101 8.41 -2.47 -7.21
CA GLU A 101 9.69 -3.17 -7.24
C GLU A 101 9.85 -4.14 -8.44
N ALA A 102 8.80 -4.36 -9.23
CA ALA A 102 8.79 -5.41 -10.24
C ALA A 102 9.88 -5.30 -11.32
N ILE A 103 10.30 -4.07 -11.63
CA ILE A 103 11.35 -3.80 -12.64
C ILE A 103 12.75 -3.61 -12.08
N LYS A 104 12.90 -3.57 -10.74
CA LYS A 104 14.23 -3.42 -10.14
C LYS A 104 15.06 -4.66 -10.30
N ALA A 105 16.36 -4.50 -10.56
CA ALA A 105 17.31 -5.61 -10.69
C ALA A 105 17.42 -6.45 -9.42
N LYS A 106 17.31 -5.80 -8.24
CA LYS A 106 17.20 -6.44 -6.92
C LYS A 106 15.84 -6.08 -6.33
N SER A 107 14.80 -6.81 -6.72
CA SER A 107 13.48 -6.70 -6.11
C SER A 107 13.50 -7.37 -4.73
N SER A 108 12.91 -6.73 -3.73
CA SER A 108 12.65 -7.34 -2.42
C SER A 108 11.49 -8.36 -2.50
N VAL A 109 10.71 -8.33 -3.57
CA VAL A 109 9.57 -9.23 -3.81
C VAL A 109 10.07 -10.46 -4.56
N ASP A 110 9.93 -11.63 -3.95
CA ASP A 110 10.24 -12.92 -4.58
C ASP A 110 9.05 -13.38 -5.46
N TRP A 111 9.03 -12.91 -6.70
CA TRP A 111 7.97 -13.22 -7.65
C TRP A 111 7.89 -14.71 -7.98
N ALA A 112 8.99 -15.43 -7.92
CA ALA A 112 9.03 -16.86 -8.19
C ALA A 112 8.23 -17.64 -7.16
N LYS A 113 8.43 -17.32 -5.87
CA LYS A 113 7.67 -17.96 -4.79
C LYS A 113 6.22 -17.52 -4.80
N LEU A 114 5.96 -16.22 -4.97
CA LEU A 114 4.60 -15.67 -4.91
C LEU A 114 3.69 -16.16 -6.04
N ALA A 115 4.26 -16.49 -7.20
CA ALA A 115 3.46 -16.95 -8.34
C ALA A 115 2.55 -18.13 -8.02
N THR A 116 2.98 -19.02 -7.12
CA THR A 116 2.25 -20.25 -6.78
C THR A 116 1.95 -20.43 -5.29
N ALA A 117 2.51 -19.60 -4.41
CA ALA A 117 2.42 -19.80 -2.95
C ALA A 117 1.06 -19.42 -2.35
N VAL A 118 0.28 -18.57 -3.03
CA VAL A 118 -1.00 -18.07 -2.51
C VAL A 118 -2.09 -18.13 -3.59
N ASP A 119 -3.32 -18.29 -3.13
CA ASP A 119 -4.47 -18.36 -4.02
C ASP A 119 -4.77 -16.98 -4.62
N THR A 120 -4.86 -15.95 -3.78
CA THR A 120 -5.12 -14.58 -4.21
C THR A 120 -3.88 -13.70 -4.02
N LEU A 121 -3.51 -12.95 -5.06
CA LEU A 121 -2.40 -11.99 -5.00
C LEU A 121 -2.93 -10.57 -5.23
N VAL A 122 -2.75 -9.72 -4.24
CA VAL A 122 -3.09 -8.29 -4.30
C VAL A 122 -1.83 -7.49 -4.56
N ILE A 123 -1.81 -6.75 -5.67
CA ILE A 123 -0.63 -6.00 -6.09
C ILE A 123 -0.96 -4.50 -6.04
N LEU A 124 -0.39 -3.81 -5.06
CA LEU A 124 -0.51 -2.36 -4.94
C LEU A 124 0.56 -1.66 -5.77
N MET A 125 0.27 -0.46 -6.28
CA MET A 125 1.23 0.35 -7.05
C MET A 125 1.82 -0.37 -8.28
N GLY A 126 1.07 -1.32 -8.87
CA GLY A 126 1.56 -2.19 -9.94
C GLY A 126 1.25 -1.73 -11.36
N LEU A 127 0.38 -0.73 -11.56
CA LEU A 127 -0.16 -0.43 -12.88
C LEU A 127 0.92 -0.06 -13.93
N HIS A 128 1.89 0.75 -13.56
CA HIS A 128 3.00 1.11 -14.47
C HIS A 128 3.89 -0.07 -14.86
N ASN A 129 3.92 -1.11 -14.02
CA ASN A 129 4.75 -2.30 -14.20
C ASN A 129 3.94 -3.53 -14.58
N LEU A 130 2.66 -3.35 -14.97
CA LEU A 130 1.71 -4.45 -15.16
C LEU A 130 2.26 -5.54 -16.08
N SER A 131 2.78 -5.18 -17.26
CA SER A 131 3.32 -6.15 -18.23
C SER A 131 4.50 -6.94 -17.65
N ALA A 132 5.40 -6.29 -16.90
CA ALA A 132 6.52 -6.96 -16.28
C ALA A 132 6.08 -7.91 -15.15
N ILE A 133 5.06 -7.52 -14.38
CA ILE A 133 4.47 -8.34 -13.32
C ILE A 133 3.82 -9.59 -13.93
N VAL A 134 3.00 -9.42 -14.95
CA VAL A 134 2.34 -10.53 -15.67
C VAL A 134 3.39 -11.50 -16.21
N ALA A 135 4.40 -11.00 -16.92
CA ALA A 135 5.48 -11.83 -17.47
C ALA A 135 6.21 -12.64 -16.37
N LYS A 136 6.51 -12.02 -15.22
CA LYS A 136 7.15 -12.72 -14.10
C LYS A 136 6.25 -13.79 -13.49
N LEU A 137 4.98 -13.50 -13.24
CA LEU A 137 4.05 -14.46 -12.67
C LEU A 137 3.88 -15.68 -13.58
N MET A 138 3.69 -15.45 -14.89
CA MET A 138 3.56 -16.52 -15.87
C MET A 138 4.86 -17.34 -16.03
N ALA A 139 6.02 -16.69 -16.07
CA ALA A 139 7.31 -17.36 -16.14
C ALA A 139 7.59 -18.28 -14.94
N HIS A 140 6.94 -18.00 -13.79
CA HIS A 140 7.08 -18.79 -12.58
C HIS A 140 5.86 -19.67 -12.28
N GLY A 141 5.05 -19.99 -13.28
CA GLY A 141 4.04 -21.03 -13.22
C GLY A 141 2.63 -20.58 -12.86
N ARG A 142 2.35 -19.27 -12.76
CA ARG A 142 0.96 -18.82 -12.65
C ARG A 142 0.24 -19.01 -13.99
N SER A 143 -0.94 -19.62 -13.96
CA SER A 143 -1.69 -19.90 -15.17
C SER A 143 -2.07 -18.62 -15.94
N PRO A 144 -1.92 -18.58 -17.28
CA PRO A 144 -2.39 -17.46 -18.10
C PRO A 144 -3.92 -17.25 -17.98
N ASN A 145 -4.66 -18.30 -17.60
CA ASN A 145 -6.11 -18.24 -17.39
C ASN A 145 -6.47 -17.73 -15.97
N THR A 146 -5.51 -17.34 -15.15
CA THR A 146 -5.79 -16.78 -13.82
C THR A 146 -6.63 -15.51 -13.97
N PRO A 147 -7.82 -15.44 -13.34
CA PRO A 147 -8.65 -14.24 -13.37
C PRO A 147 -7.92 -13.04 -12.72
N VAL A 148 -8.03 -11.90 -13.34
CA VAL A 148 -7.41 -10.65 -12.88
C VAL A 148 -8.42 -9.52 -12.89
N ALA A 149 -8.38 -8.67 -11.88
CA ALA A 149 -9.08 -7.40 -11.86
C ALA A 149 -8.07 -6.25 -11.66
N VAL A 150 -8.16 -5.24 -12.50
CA VAL A 150 -7.44 -3.97 -12.32
C VAL A 150 -8.45 -2.93 -11.88
N ILE A 151 -8.26 -2.38 -10.69
CA ILE A 151 -9.19 -1.44 -10.06
C ILE A 151 -8.49 -0.11 -9.86
N ARG A 152 -9.07 0.94 -10.41
CA ARG A 152 -8.58 2.32 -10.31
C ARG A 152 -9.49 3.13 -9.42
N GLN A 153 -8.92 4.04 -8.62
CA GLN A 153 -9.65 4.95 -7.72
C GLN A 153 -10.70 4.23 -6.86
N GLY A 154 -10.32 3.06 -6.35
CA GLY A 154 -11.20 2.23 -5.54
C GLY A 154 -11.80 2.97 -4.35
N THR A 155 -13.03 2.60 -3.97
CA THR A 155 -13.83 3.21 -2.87
C THR A 155 -14.28 4.65 -3.11
N THR A 156 -14.07 5.21 -4.31
CA THR A 156 -14.54 6.54 -4.69
C THR A 156 -15.65 6.46 -5.74
N ALA A 157 -16.34 7.59 -5.97
CA ALA A 157 -17.34 7.68 -7.04
C ALA A 157 -16.74 7.49 -8.45
N GLN A 158 -15.42 7.59 -8.60
CA GLN A 158 -14.69 7.40 -9.85
C GLN A 158 -14.06 6.01 -9.97
N GLN A 159 -14.43 5.07 -9.10
CA GLN A 159 -13.93 3.71 -9.19
C GLN A 159 -14.23 3.09 -10.56
N ALA A 160 -13.20 2.55 -11.17
CA ALA A 160 -13.31 1.78 -12.41
C ALA A 160 -12.64 0.43 -12.24
N THR A 161 -13.31 -0.63 -12.69
CA THR A 161 -12.82 -2.01 -12.62
C THR A 161 -12.78 -2.61 -14.01
N VAL A 162 -11.64 -3.16 -14.38
CA VAL A 162 -11.46 -3.95 -15.61
C VAL A 162 -11.09 -5.36 -15.21
N THR A 163 -11.77 -6.34 -15.75
CA THR A 163 -11.52 -7.76 -15.50
C THR A 163 -11.01 -8.45 -16.75
N GLY A 164 -10.22 -9.50 -16.57
CA GLY A 164 -9.65 -10.32 -17.64
C GLY A 164 -8.87 -11.49 -17.07
N THR A 165 -7.89 -11.97 -17.82
CA THR A 165 -6.92 -12.99 -17.40
C THR A 165 -5.50 -12.44 -17.50
N LEU A 166 -4.53 -13.18 -16.93
CA LEU A 166 -3.10 -12.81 -17.01
C LEU A 166 -2.60 -12.76 -18.46
#